data_98f7bf44fb4f1fed337ef0b85ea50bd4
#
_entry.id   98f7bf44fb4f1fed337ef0b85ea50bd4
#
_cell.length_a   1.000
_cell.length_b   1.000
_cell.length_c   1.000
_cell.angle_alpha   90.00
_cell.angle_beta   90.00
_cell.angle_gamma   90.00
#
_symmetry.space_group_name_H-M   'P 1'
#
loop_
_entity.id
_entity.type
_entity.pdbx_description
1 polymer ?
#
loop_
_entity_poly.entity_id
_entity_poly.type
_entity_poly.pdbx_seq_one_letter_code
_entity_poly.pdbx_strand_id
1 'polypeptide(L)'
;QGVLKAGQLGHGTPIGSHYTPDAPGYVDMTAVNAHDPERARALLKEAGVKLPLSLSLTVPPPPYARQAAQVVMAQLAKVGIQCRVQQVEWAQWLEGTYRNHDYDLSIISHVEPLDLGNFTKPDYYWGYRSPRFDALYRQLVTAVNEKERLDLLAQVQKLLAEDCVLAWLYQPHWVSVARKSLAGLWDDMPMLVNDLRSMRWVS
;
A
#
# COMPACT_ATOMS: atom_id res chain seq x y z
N GLN A 1 13.04 -2.14 -0.66
CA GLN A 1 13.88 -2.05 0.56
C GLN A 1 14.23 -0.61 0.95
N GLY A 2 14.65 0.27 0.02
CA GLY A 2 15.04 1.65 0.33
C GLY A 2 13.90 2.47 0.96
N VAL A 3 12.69 2.33 0.44
CA VAL A 3 11.48 3.00 0.96
C VAL A 3 11.13 2.49 2.36
N LEU A 4 11.19 1.16 2.58
CA LEU A 4 10.96 0.55 3.89
C LEU A 4 11.99 1.02 4.93
N LYS A 5 13.28 1.08 4.54
CA LYS A 5 14.32 1.56 5.44
C LYS A 5 14.11 3.02 5.83
N ALA A 6 13.73 3.88 4.90
CA ALA A 6 13.47 5.29 5.16
C ALA A 6 12.17 5.51 5.95
N GLY A 7 11.07 4.85 5.56
CA GLY A 7 9.75 5.07 6.16
C GLY A 7 9.52 4.36 7.49
N GLN A 8 10.26 3.27 7.77
CA GLN A 8 10.00 2.37 8.91
C GLN A 8 11.27 1.81 9.55
N LEU A 9 12.42 2.43 9.30
CA LEU A 9 13.73 1.98 9.81
C LEU A 9 14.04 0.49 9.51
N GLY A 10 13.41 -0.08 8.48
CA GLY A 10 13.52 -1.49 8.11
C GLY A 10 12.54 -2.44 8.82
N HIS A 11 11.70 -1.93 9.73
CA HIS A 11 10.69 -2.74 10.42
C HIS A 11 9.43 -2.89 9.58
N GLY A 12 9.36 -3.93 8.77
CA GLY A 12 8.24 -4.22 7.91
C GLY A 12 8.57 -5.30 6.89
N THR A 13 7.57 -5.74 6.16
CA THR A 13 7.69 -6.75 5.11
C THR A 13 7.26 -6.15 3.78
N PRO A 14 8.10 -6.19 2.72
CA PRO A 14 7.69 -5.77 1.38
C PRO A 14 6.46 -6.57 0.91
N ILE A 15 5.53 -5.89 0.25
CA ILE A 15 4.34 -6.50 -0.34
C ILE A 15 4.25 -6.15 -1.82
N GLY A 16 3.62 -7.01 -2.62
CA GLY A 16 3.44 -6.80 -4.06
C GLY A 16 1.99 -6.74 -4.48
N SER A 17 1.05 -6.80 -3.52
CA SER A 17 -0.38 -6.72 -3.76
C SER A 17 -1.11 -6.16 -2.54
N HIS A 18 -2.44 -6.15 -2.60
CA HIS A 18 -3.30 -5.57 -1.57
C HIS A 18 -3.29 -6.34 -0.24
N TYR A 19 -2.97 -7.62 -0.25
CA TYR A 19 -2.87 -8.44 0.97
C TYR A 19 -1.46 -8.43 1.55
N THR A 20 -1.40 -8.74 2.85
CA THR A 20 -0.17 -8.88 3.62
C THR A 20 0.15 -10.35 3.86
N PRO A 21 1.42 -10.72 4.12
CA PRO A 21 1.83 -12.12 4.30
C PRO A 21 1.03 -12.89 5.36
N ASP A 22 0.54 -12.20 6.39
CA ASP A 22 -0.22 -12.81 7.48
C ASP A 22 -1.70 -13.04 7.14
N ALA A 23 -2.17 -12.45 6.03
CA ALA A 23 -3.57 -12.56 5.63
C ALA A 23 -3.89 -13.90 4.96
N PRO A 24 -5.00 -14.57 5.32
CA PRO A 24 -5.45 -15.76 4.60
C PRO A 24 -5.64 -15.47 3.11
N GLY A 25 -5.06 -16.31 2.26
CA GLY A 25 -5.12 -16.15 0.80
C GLY A 25 -4.09 -15.18 0.22
N TYR A 26 -3.10 -14.72 1.01
CA TYR A 26 -1.97 -13.97 0.49
C TYR A 26 -1.24 -14.73 -0.62
N VAL A 27 -0.87 -14.00 -1.66
CA VAL A 27 0.03 -14.47 -2.72
C VAL A 27 1.16 -13.46 -2.89
N ASP A 28 2.39 -13.94 -2.88
CA ASP A 28 3.55 -13.08 -3.11
C ASP A 28 3.61 -12.58 -4.56
N MET A 29 3.39 -11.30 -4.75
CA MET A 29 3.46 -10.59 -6.03
C MET A 29 4.65 -9.61 -6.10
N THR A 30 5.59 -9.68 -5.16
CA THR A 30 6.73 -8.73 -5.07
C THR A 30 7.62 -8.74 -6.31
N ALA A 31 7.65 -9.85 -7.04
CA ALA A 31 8.42 -9.99 -8.28
C ALA A 31 7.73 -9.40 -9.53
N VAL A 32 6.40 -9.16 -9.50
CA VAL A 32 5.63 -8.71 -10.68
C VAL A 32 6.10 -7.32 -11.13
N ASN A 33 6.27 -6.40 -10.19
CA ASN A 33 6.74 -5.03 -10.44
C ASN A 33 8.02 -4.75 -9.64
N ALA A 34 9.02 -5.62 -9.79
CA ALA A 34 10.31 -5.46 -9.15
C ALA A 34 10.97 -4.13 -9.55
N HIS A 35 11.77 -3.57 -8.63
CA HIS A 35 12.50 -2.32 -8.88
C HIS A 35 13.51 -2.49 -10.02
N ASP A 36 13.19 -1.96 -11.18
CA ASP A 36 14.00 -2.01 -12.40
C ASP A 36 13.96 -0.65 -13.13
N PRO A 37 14.92 0.24 -12.90
CA PRO A 37 14.98 1.54 -13.57
C PRO A 37 15.16 1.46 -15.08
N GLU A 38 15.83 0.42 -15.60
CA GLU A 38 16.00 0.24 -17.06
C GLU A 38 14.66 -0.11 -17.70
N ARG A 39 13.94 -1.06 -17.12
CA ARG A 39 12.59 -1.42 -17.53
C ARG A 39 11.64 -0.22 -17.46
N ALA A 40 11.72 0.57 -16.38
CA ALA A 40 10.90 1.78 -16.23
C ALA A 40 11.18 2.80 -17.35
N ARG A 41 12.44 3.06 -17.70
CA ARG A 41 12.80 3.93 -18.83
C ARG A 41 12.26 3.39 -20.16
N ALA A 42 12.36 2.08 -20.38
CA ALA A 42 11.83 1.44 -21.58
C ALA A 42 10.32 1.65 -21.70
N LEU A 43 9.56 1.41 -20.62
CA LEU A 43 8.11 1.60 -20.58
C LEU A 43 7.69 3.06 -20.80
N LEU A 44 8.38 4.02 -20.20
CA LEU A 44 8.12 5.44 -20.42
C LEU A 44 8.33 5.82 -21.89
N LYS A 45 9.39 5.31 -22.52
CA LYS A 45 9.66 5.52 -23.95
C LYS A 45 8.60 4.86 -24.83
N GLU A 46 8.22 3.62 -24.54
CA GLU A 46 7.19 2.87 -25.28
C GLU A 46 5.83 3.60 -25.20
N ALA A 47 5.49 4.14 -24.04
CA ALA A 47 4.28 4.93 -23.81
C ALA A 47 4.34 6.35 -24.45
N GLY A 48 5.45 6.72 -25.05
CA GLY A 48 5.61 8.05 -25.67
C GLY A 48 5.67 9.21 -24.66
N VAL A 49 6.00 8.93 -23.39
CA VAL A 49 6.05 9.94 -22.35
C VAL A 49 7.22 10.92 -22.62
N LYS A 50 6.89 12.20 -22.67
CA LYS A 50 7.91 13.26 -22.79
C LYS A 50 8.61 13.49 -21.46
N LEU A 51 9.92 13.37 -21.46
CA LEU A 51 10.75 13.62 -20.27
C LEU A 51 11.46 14.99 -20.38
N PRO A 52 11.73 15.68 -19.24
CA PRO A 52 11.30 15.28 -17.90
C PRO A 52 9.79 15.42 -17.66
N LEU A 53 9.20 14.41 -17.01
CA LEU A 53 7.81 14.48 -16.56
C LEU A 53 7.78 15.09 -15.15
N SER A 54 6.95 16.11 -14.94
CA SER A 54 6.79 16.76 -13.63
C SER A 54 5.49 16.31 -12.99
N LEU A 55 5.58 15.79 -11.73
CA LEU A 55 4.45 15.32 -10.94
C LEU A 55 4.50 15.91 -9.52
N SER A 56 3.35 16.05 -8.91
CA SER A 56 3.22 16.31 -7.47
C SER A 56 3.14 14.98 -6.68
N LEU A 57 3.76 14.93 -5.51
CA LEU A 57 3.65 13.83 -4.57
C LEU A 57 3.09 14.39 -3.25
N THR A 58 1.77 14.31 -3.08
CA THR A 58 1.06 14.81 -1.91
C THR A 58 1.12 13.78 -0.79
N VAL A 59 1.65 14.16 0.37
CA VAL A 59 1.84 13.25 1.50
C VAL A 59 1.19 13.77 2.79
N PRO A 60 0.47 12.91 3.52
CA PRO A 60 -0.13 13.23 4.81
C PRO A 60 0.92 13.36 5.91
N PRO A 61 0.52 13.77 7.15
CA PRO A 61 1.46 14.04 8.24
C PRO A 61 2.30 12.86 8.74
N PRO A 62 1.85 11.58 8.67
CA PRO A 62 2.58 10.48 9.30
C PRO A 62 4.02 10.34 8.80
N PRO A 63 4.98 10.04 9.70
CA PRO A 63 6.40 9.92 9.35
C PRO A 63 6.69 8.93 8.22
N TYR A 64 5.96 7.80 8.17
CA TYR A 64 6.14 6.81 7.11
C TYR A 64 5.97 7.42 5.71
N ALA A 65 4.97 8.30 5.51
CA ALA A 65 4.70 8.91 4.23
C ALA A 65 5.75 9.97 3.89
N ARG A 66 6.04 10.88 4.84
CA ARG A 66 6.98 11.99 4.63
C ARG A 66 8.41 11.52 4.39
N GLN A 67 8.85 10.49 5.10
CA GLN A 67 10.21 9.93 4.93
C GLN A 67 10.31 9.07 3.66
N ALA A 68 9.31 8.22 3.39
CA ALA A 68 9.28 7.41 2.17
C ALA A 68 9.25 8.27 0.90
N ALA A 69 8.55 9.40 0.92
CA ALA A 69 8.44 10.32 -0.22
C ALA A 69 9.80 10.80 -0.72
N GLN A 70 10.77 11.04 0.17
CA GLN A 70 12.10 11.47 -0.23
C GLN A 70 12.83 10.40 -1.06
N VAL A 71 12.68 9.13 -0.69
CA VAL A 71 13.27 8.01 -1.43
C VAL A 71 12.54 7.80 -2.74
N VAL A 72 11.20 7.86 -2.75
CA VAL A 72 10.39 7.74 -3.97
C VAL A 72 10.76 8.84 -4.97
N MET A 73 10.82 10.09 -4.53
CA MET A 73 11.25 11.22 -5.35
C MET A 73 12.63 10.99 -5.97
N ALA A 74 13.60 10.57 -5.15
CA ALA A 74 14.97 10.31 -5.63
C ALA A 74 15.05 9.13 -6.61
N GLN A 75 14.21 8.11 -6.47
CA GLN A 75 14.14 6.98 -7.40
C GLN A 75 13.48 7.36 -8.72
N LEU A 76 12.39 8.11 -8.69
CA LEU A 76 11.70 8.60 -9.88
C LEU A 76 12.57 9.57 -10.70
N ALA A 77 13.38 10.39 -10.04
CA ALA A 77 14.33 11.27 -10.73
C ALA A 77 15.34 10.49 -11.60
N LYS A 78 15.74 9.27 -11.21
CA LYS A 78 16.66 8.42 -11.99
C LYS A 78 16.08 7.96 -13.32
N VAL A 79 14.77 8.02 -13.48
CA VAL A 79 14.06 7.63 -14.72
C VAL A 79 13.44 8.84 -15.44
N GLY A 80 13.83 10.06 -15.04
CA GLY A 80 13.39 11.29 -15.70
C GLY A 80 12.06 11.86 -15.19
N ILE A 81 11.53 11.35 -14.07
CA ILE A 81 10.32 11.88 -13.44
C ILE A 81 10.72 12.79 -12.28
N GLN A 82 10.35 14.06 -12.36
CA GLN A 82 10.62 15.08 -11.35
C GLN A 82 9.40 15.22 -10.43
N CYS A 83 9.52 14.74 -9.20
CA CYS A 83 8.45 14.86 -8.22
C CYS A 83 8.67 16.05 -7.29
N ARG A 84 7.62 16.86 -7.11
CA ARG A 84 7.55 17.88 -6.07
C ARG A 84 6.77 17.34 -4.89
N VAL A 85 7.45 17.09 -3.77
CA VAL A 85 6.81 16.62 -2.55
C VAL A 85 6.02 17.76 -1.90
N GLN A 86 4.73 17.54 -1.69
CA GLN A 86 3.80 18.45 -1.01
C GLN A 86 3.37 17.80 0.32
N GLN A 87 3.88 18.33 1.43
CA GLN A 87 3.46 17.91 2.76
C GLN A 87 2.22 18.69 3.16
N VAL A 88 1.15 17.97 3.48
CA VAL A 88 -0.14 18.57 3.85
C VAL A 88 -0.62 18.01 5.19
N GLU A 89 -1.54 18.72 5.82
CA GLU A 89 -2.23 18.23 7.02
C GLU A 89 -3.41 17.33 6.65
N TRP A 90 -3.91 16.52 7.62
CA TRP A 90 -4.97 15.55 7.35
C TRP A 90 -6.22 16.14 6.71
N ALA A 91 -6.67 17.32 7.16
CA ALA A 91 -7.83 17.98 6.58
C ALA A 91 -7.61 18.32 5.10
N GLN A 92 -6.42 18.80 4.75
CA GLN A 92 -6.05 19.12 3.37
C GLN A 92 -5.92 17.85 2.51
N TRP A 93 -5.34 16.77 3.07
CA TRP A 93 -5.26 15.49 2.38
C TRP A 93 -6.64 14.89 2.10
N LEU A 94 -7.53 14.90 3.10
CA LEU A 94 -8.90 14.41 2.96
C LEU A 94 -9.70 15.22 1.94
N GLU A 95 -9.53 16.53 1.91
CA GLU A 95 -10.25 17.39 0.97
C GLU A 95 -9.65 17.28 -0.44
N GLY A 96 -8.35 17.52 -0.59
CA GLY A 96 -7.68 17.58 -1.90
C GLY A 96 -7.52 16.19 -2.51
N THR A 97 -6.86 15.26 -1.79
CA THR A 97 -6.52 13.93 -2.34
C THR A 97 -7.73 12.99 -2.34
N TYR A 98 -8.37 12.81 -1.18
CA TYR A 98 -9.41 11.79 -1.03
C TYR A 98 -10.75 12.17 -1.67
N ARG A 99 -11.22 13.42 -1.48
CA ARG A 99 -12.53 13.86 -1.98
C ARG A 99 -12.46 14.42 -3.40
N ASN A 100 -11.50 15.29 -3.65
CA ASN A 100 -11.45 16.06 -4.90
C ASN A 100 -10.53 15.40 -5.96
N HIS A 101 -9.77 14.37 -5.61
CA HIS A 101 -8.82 13.67 -6.50
C HIS A 101 -7.78 14.63 -7.12
N ASP A 102 -7.46 15.71 -6.43
CA ASP A 102 -6.50 16.73 -6.86
C ASP A 102 -5.08 16.35 -6.42
N TYR A 103 -4.50 15.39 -7.10
CA TYR A 103 -3.13 14.91 -6.86
C TYR A 103 -2.65 14.06 -8.04
N ASP A 104 -1.33 14.02 -8.26
CA ASP A 104 -0.73 13.05 -9.20
C ASP A 104 -0.34 11.75 -8.48
N LEU A 105 0.35 11.88 -7.35
CA LEU A 105 0.82 10.76 -6.52
C LEU A 105 0.56 11.05 -5.04
N SER A 106 0.33 9.99 -4.26
CA SER A 106 0.26 10.05 -2.80
C SER A 106 0.84 8.78 -2.17
N ILE A 107 1.25 8.86 -0.91
CA ILE A 107 1.66 7.71 -0.09
C ILE A 107 0.74 7.64 1.12
N ILE A 108 0.05 6.52 1.25
CA ILE A 108 -0.91 6.29 2.35
C ILE A 108 -0.81 4.85 2.85
N SER A 109 -1.09 4.63 4.12
CA SER A 109 -1.27 3.31 4.72
C SER A 109 -2.74 2.99 4.85
N HIS A 110 -3.17 1.88 4.28
CA HIS A 110 -4.50 1.29 4.52
C HIS A 110 -4.40 0.28 5.64
N VAL A 111 -5.37 0.32 6.55
CA VAL A 111 -5.41 -0.53 7.75
C VAL A 111 -6.68 -1.38 7.82
N GLU A 112 -7.60 -1.19 6.89
CA GLU A 112 -8.86 -1.92 6.83
C GLU A 112 -8.62 -3.30 6.20
N PRO A 113 -8.83 -4.39 6.94
CA PRO A 113 -8.81 -5.72 6.34
C PRO A 113 -10.01 -5.90 5.41
N LEU A 114 -9.83 -6.65 4.34
CA LEU A 114 -10.91 -7.04 3.42
C LEU A 114 -11.57 -5.88 2.65
N ASP A 115 -10.90 -4.76 2.48
CA ASP A 115 -11.41 -3.57 1.79
C ASP A 115 -11.31 -3.62 0.25
N LEU A 116 -11.10 -4.80 -0.34
CA LEU A 116 -11.07 -5.02 -1.81
C LEU A 116 -12.28 -4.42 -2.54
N GLY A 117 -13.43 -4.30 -1.88
CA GLY A 117 -14.61 -3.64 -2.42
C GLY A 117 -14.40 -2.17 -2.81
N ASN A 118 -13.38 -1.52 -2.27
CA ASN A 118 -13.05 -0.15 -2.66
C ASN A 118 -12.54 -0.05 -4.11
N PHE A 119 -11.97 -1.11 -4.66
CA PHE A 119 -11.55 -1.15 -6.06
C PHE A 119 -12.72 -1.25 -7.06
N THR A 120 -13.93 -1.57 -6.61
CA THR A 120 -15.14 -1.55 -7.44
C THR A 120 -15.84 -0.19 -7.44
N LYS A 121 -15.40 0.75 -6.60
CA LYS A 121 -16.02 2.08 -6.49
C LYS A 121 -15.32 3.05 -7.45
N PRO A 122 -15.98 3.49 -8.53
CA PRO A 122 -15.36 4.34 -9.53
C PRO A 122 -14.94 5.71 -9.01
N ASP A 123 -15.59 6.16 -7.92
CA ASP A 123 -15.32 7.44 -7.27
C ASP A 123 -14.44 7.32 -6.03
N TYR A 124 -13.84 6.15 -5.79
CA TYR A 124 -12.84 6.03 -4.75
C TYR A 124 -11.55 6.74 -5.19
N TYR A 125 -10.82 7.35 -4.28
CA TYR A 125 -9.78 8.34 -4.59
C TYR A 125 -8.67 7.88 -5.55
N TRP A 126 -8.40 6.57 -5.68
CA TRP A 126 -7.45 6.05 -6.66
C TRP A 126 -8.03 5.85 -8.08
N GLY A 127 -9.34 6.07 -8.27
CA GLY A 127 -9.98 6.14 -9.59
C GLY A 127 -9.89 4.86 -10.44
N TYR A 128 -9.71 3.70 -9.82
CA TYR A 128 -9.58 2.44 -10.57
C TYR A 128 -10.90 2.01 -11.21
N ARG A 129 -10.83 1.59 -12.46
CA ARG A 129 -11.99 1.12 -13.24
C ARG A 129 -11.58 -0.09 -14.06
N SER A 130 -12.04 -1.29 -13.69
CA SER A 130 -11.73 -2.53 -14.37
C SER A 130 -12.93 -3.47 -14.36
N PRO A 131 -13.63 -3.63 -15.51
CA PRO A 131 -14.71 -4.61 -15.63
C PRO A 131 -14.27 -6.04 -15.30
N ARG A 132 -12.99 -6.36 -15.55
CA ARG A 132 -12.39 -7.65 -15.19
C ARG A 132 -12.28 -7.80 -13.68
N PHE A 133 -11.84 -6.77 -12.97
CA PHE A 133 -11.81 -6.77 -11.52
C PHE A 133 -13.22 -6.91 -10.93
N ASP A 134 -14.18 -6.15 -11.43
CA ASP A 134 -15.56 -6.19 -10.96
C ASP A 134 -16.18 -7.57 -11.13
N ALA A 135 -15.89 -8.26 -12.24
CA ALA A 135 -16.35 -9.62 -12.47
C ALA A 135 -15.74 -10.61 -11.50
N LEU A 136 -14.42 -10.54 -11.26
CA LEU A 136 -13.72 -11.40 -10.30
C LEU A 136 -14.20 -11.13 -8.85
N TYR A 137 -14.37 -9.86 -8.49
CA TYR A 137 -14.82 -9.48 -7.16
C TYR A 137 -16.25 -9.98 -6.87
N ARG A 138 -17.18 -9.90 -7.84
CA ARG A 138 -18.53 -10.49 -7.71
C ARG A 138 -18.48 -11.99 -7.45
N GLN A 139 -17.61 -12.72 -8.15
CA GLN A 139 -17.43 -14.17 -7.92
C GLN A 139 -16.85 -14.40 -6.51
N LEU A 140 -15.83 -13.64 -6.13
CA LEU A 140 -15.17 -13.75 -4.82
C LEU A 140 -16.16 -13.60 -3.65
N VAL A 141 -17.03 -12.58 -3.69
CA VAL A 141 -17.97 -12.31 -2.57
C VAL A 141 -19.15 -13.29 -2.53
N THR A 142 -19.39 -14.03 -3.60
CA THR A 142 -20.43 -15.08 -3.67
C THR A 142 -19.89 -16.50 -3.52
N ALA A 143 -18.57 -16.69 -3.52
CA ALA A 143 -17.95 -17.99 -3.38
C ALA A 143 -18.22 -18.59 -1.99
N VAL A 144 -18.88 -19.76 -1.94
CA VAL A 144 -19.19 -20.48 -0.72
C VAL A 144 -18.13 -21.54 -0.37
N ASN A 145 -17.36 -21.97 -1.36
CA ASN A 145 -16.30 -22.95 -1.19
C ASN A 145 -14.98 -22.21 -0.87
N GLU A 146 -14.30 -22.63 0.19
CA GLU A 146 -13.07 -21.98 0.63
C GLU A 146 -11.95 -22.05 -0.42
N LYS A 147 -11.77 -23.20 -1.07
CA LYS A 147 -10.76 -23.34 -2.11
C LYS A 147 -11.03 -22.40 -3.27
N GLU A 148 -12.25 -22.32 -3.75
CA GLU A 148 -12.66 -21.40 -4.81
C GLU A 148 -12.42 -19.95 -4.40
N ARG A 149 -12.76 -19.59 -3.17
CA ARG A 149 -12.54 -18.25 -2.61
C ARG A 149 -11.05 -17.88 -2.59
N LEU A 150 -10.18 -18.80 -2.18
CA LEU A 150 -8.73 -18.58 -2.19
C LEU A 150 -8.15 -18.45 -3.61
N ASP A 151 -8.63 -19.28 -4.54
CA ASP A 151 -8.24 -19.20 -5.95
C ASP A 151 -8.66 -17.85 -6.58
N LEU A 152 -9.84 -17.34 -6.24
CA LEU A 152 -10.32 -16.02 -6.67
C LEU A 152 -9.54 -14.88 -6.02
N LEU A 153 -9.20 -14.99 -4.74
CA LEU A 153 -8.32 -14.03 -4.06
C LEU A 153 -6.94 -13.94 -4.73
N ALA A 154 -6.38 -15.07 -5.12
CA ALA A 154 -5.12 -15.10 -5.85
C ALA A 154 -5.22 -14.38 -7.20
N GLN A 155 -6.31 -14.60 -7.94
CA GLN A 155 -6.56 -13.94 -9.24
C GLN A 155 -6.75 -12.42 -9.08
N VAL A 156 -7.47 -11.98 -8.05
CA VAL A 156 -7.67 -10.56 -7.73
C VAL A 156 -6.34 -9.89 -7.40
N GLN A 157 -5.52 -10.49 -6.55
CA GLN A 157 -4.20 -9.95 -6.19
C GLN A 157 -3.28 -9.83 -7.41
N LYS A 158 -3.26 -10.87 -8.24
CA LYS A 158 -2.49 -10.86 -9.49
C LYS A 158 -2.95 -9.74 -10.42
N LEU A 159 -4.25 -9.60 -10.62
CA LEU A 159 -4.81 -8.56 -11.49
C LEU A 159 -4.43 -7.15 -11.00
N LEU A 160 -4.58 -6.87 -9.69
CA LEU A 160 -4.22 -5.57 -9.12
C LEU A 160 -2.72 -5.27 -9.27
N ALA A 161 -1.86 -6.28 -9.13
CA ALA A 161 -0.42 -6.13 -9.32
C ALA A 161 -0.07 -5.88 -10.80
N GLU A 162 -0.72 -6.58 -11.74
CA GLU A 162 -0.51 -6.42 -13.19
C GLU A 162 -1.05 -5.07 -13.71
N ASP A 163 -2.21 -4.63 -13.22
CA ASP A 163 -2.83 -3.36 -13.62
C ASP A 163 -2.11 -2.13 -13.02
N CYS A 164 -1.17 -2.34 -12.09
CA CYS A 164 -0.37 -1.27 -11.45
C CYS A 164 -1.23 -0.14 -10.88
N VAL A 165 -2.43 -0.46 -10.38
CA VAL A 165 -3.35 0.55 -9.82
C VAL A 165 -2.73 1.28 -8.62
N LEU A 166 -1.95 0.56 -7.82
CA LEU A 166 -1.17 1.10 -6.73
C LEU A 166 0.28 0.59 -6.81
N ALA A 167 1.22 1.40 -6.37
CA ALA A 167 2.60 0.96 -6.14
C ALA A 167 2.70 0.37 -4.72
N TRP A 168 2.61 -0.94 -4.61
CA TRP A 168 2.71 -1.66 -3.34
C TRP A 168 4.09 -1.48 -2.74
N LEU A 169 4.17 -1.07 -1.48
CA LEU A 169 5.44 -0.77 -0.82
C LEU A 169 5.79 -1.83 0.24
N TYR A 170 5.12 -1.79 1.36
CA TYR A 170 5.38 -2.70 2.48
C TYR A 170 4.24 -2.68 3.50
N GLN A 171 4.14 -3.77 4.27
CA GLN A 171 3.40 -3.84 5.52
C GLN A 171 4.33 -3.38 6.64
N PRO A 172 4.02 -2.32 7.38
CA PRO A 172 4.81 -1.92 8.55
C PRO A 172 4.61 -2.91 9.70
N HIS A 173 5.70 -3.22 10.43
CA HIS A 173 5.57 -3.93 11.70
C HIS A 173 5.24 -2.91 12.80
N TRP A 174 4.28 -3.24 13.65
CA TRP A 174 4.01 -2.47 14.84
C TRP A 174 5.09 -2.74 15.88
N VAL A 175 5.61 -1.67 16.47
CA VAL A 175 6.62 -1.75 17.53
C VAL A 175 5.99 -1.21 18.79
N SER A 176 5.84 -2.08 19.80
CA SER A 176 5.39 -1.69 21.14
C SER A 176 6.58 -1.61 22.09
N VAL A 177 6.55 -0.65 22.99
CA VAL A 177 7.55 -0.49 24.04
C VAL A 177 6.85 -0.55 25.39
N ALA A 178 7.34 -1.41 26.28
CA ALA A 178 6.79 -1.56 27.62
C ALA A 178 7.89 -1.74 28.67
N ARG A 179 7.52 -1.55 29.94
CA ARG A 179 8.40 -1.91 31.06
C ARG A 179 8.57 -3.44 31.10
N LYS A 180 9.76 -3.91 31.46
CA LYS A 180 10.05 -5.36 31.57
C LYS A 180 9.12 -6.10 32.53
N SER A 181 8.60 -5.39 33.53
CA SER A 181 7.63 -5.91 34.50
C SER A 181 6.19 -5.98 33.99
N LEU A 182 5.90 -5.56 32.73
CA LEU A 182 4.58 -5.69 32.12
C LEU A 182 4.57 -6.88 31.16
N ALA A 183 3.74 -7.88 31.45
CA ALA A 183 3.54 -9.07 30.63
C ALA A 183 2.12 -9.11 30.04
N GLY A 184 1.90 -9.96 29.04
CA GLY A 184 0.61 -10.15 28.40
C GLY A 184 0.31 -9.16 27.29
N LEU A 185 1.34 -8.50 26.74
CA LEU A 185 1.24 -7.77 25.47
C LEU A 185 1.02 -8.78 24.32
N TRP A 186 0.31 -8.36 23.30
CA TRP A 186 0.20 -9.16 22.09
C TRP A 186 1.51 -9.15 21.31
N ASP A 187 1.95 -10.31 20.88
CA ASP A 187 3.06 -10.45 19.93
C ASP A 187 2.57 -10.16 18.51
N ASP A 188 1.34 -10.62 18.17
CA ASP A 188 0.67 -10.33 16.92
C ASP A 188 -0.62 -9.57 17.18
N MET A 189 -0.73 -8.37 16.61
CA MET A 189 -1.88 -7.50 16.79
C MET A 189 -2.84 -7.65 15.59
N PRO A 190 -3.99 -8.32 15.76
CA PRO A 190 -4.91 -8.56 14.64
C PRO A 190 -5.68 -7.31 14.22
N MET A 191 -5.70 -6.28 15.06
CA MET A 191 -6.35 -5.00 14.80
C MET A 191 -5.74 -3.90 15.68
N LEU A 192 -5.98 -2.64 15.34
CA LEU A 192 -5.43 -1.48 16.05
C LEU A 192 -6.13 -1.19 17.40
N VAL A 193 -6.20 -2.19 18.25
CA VAL A 193 -6.75 -2.07 19.61
C VAL A 193 -5.83 -2.76 20.61
N ASN A 194 -5.87 -2.30 21.85
CA ASN A 194 -5.14 -2.92 22.94
C ASN A 194 -6.07 -3.80 23.76
N ASP A 195 -5.84 -5.11 23.77
CA ASP A 195 -6.51 -6.02 24.69
C ASP A 195 -5.79 -5.97 26.05
N LEU A 196 -6.44 -5.35 27.02
CA LEU A 196 -5.89 -5.20 28.37
C LEU A 196 -6.17 -6.40 29.28
N ARG A 197 -6.96 -7.37 28.87
CA ARG A 197 -7.41 -8.50 29.72
C ARG A 197 -6.26 -9.42 30.13
N SER A 198 -5.28 -9.58 29.26
CA SER A 198 -4.11 -10.43 29.50
C SER A 198 -2.93 -9.68 30.16
N MET A 199 -3.00 -8.36 30.19
CA MET A 199 -1.92 -7.54 30.75
C MET A 199 -1.84 -7.66 32.26
N ARG A 200 -0.62 -7.86 32.78
CA ARG A 200 -0.36 -7.98 34.21
C ARG A 200 1.06 -7.52 34.56
N TRP A 201 1.19 -7.03 35.77
CA TRP A 201 2.52 -6.78 36.33
C TRP A 201 3.14 -8.11 36.78
N VAL A 202 4.40 -8.29 36.45
CA VAL A 202 5.23 -9.42 36.89
C VAL A 202 6.42 -8.88 37.68
N SER A 203 6.84 -9.64 38.67
CA SER A 203 7.99 -9.33 39.53
C SER A 203 9.31 -9.56 38.81
#